data_3a91e80527b212f8ab2e9febd7461d34
#
_entry.id   3a91e80527b212f8ab2e9febd7461d34
#
_cell.length_a   1.000
_cell.length_b   1.000
_cell.length_c   1.000
_cell.angle_alpha   90.00
_cell.angle_beta   90.00
_cell.angle_gamma   90.00
#
_symmetry.space_group_name_H-M   'P 1'
#
loop_
_entity.id
_entity.type
_entity.pdbx_description
1 polymer ?
#
loop_
_entity_poly.entity_id
_entity_poly.type
_entity_poly.pdbx_seq_one_letter_code
_entity_poly.pdbx_strand_id
1 'polypeptide(L)'
;PISEHWGYVTITYPDGGSPDIVAQRTGPVSAIIRGVLAWDDEQQYGDEVVFAPGFLDERPADADDPDTDWRPLFAHVCTVREGRYRSQPVTGPYPGDDAREAVRSKLGDCDLVRADHLYELFDQQRGHKVPAVWAQLLIPPTITDAQADALLTAATADLEDPLFWWELA
;
A
#
# COMPACT_ATOMS: atom_id res chain seq x y z
N PRO A 1 -16.89 20.70 13.24
CA PRO A 1 -15.54 20.22 13.00
C PRO A 1 -15.23 20.46 11.52
N ILE A 2 -14.22 21.25 11.24
CA ILE A 2 -13.73 21.45 9.88
C ILE A 2 -12.99 20.16 9.57
N SER A 3 -13.50 19.35 8.63
CA SER A 3 -12.74 18.22 8.09
C SER A 3 -11.72 18.81 7.13
N GLU A 4 -10.54 19.10 7.65
CA GLU A 4 -9.42 19.54 6.83
C GLU A 4 -8.88 18.31 6.10
N HIS A 5 -8.99 18.29 4.77
CA HIS A 5 -8.33 17.32 3.93
C HIS A 5 -6.87 17.78 3.75
N TRP A 6 -5.97 17.22 4.57
CA TRP A 6 -4.57 17.58 4.56
C TRP A 6 -3.77 17.05 3.36
N GLY A 7 -4.33 16.17 2.55
CA GLY A 7 -3.67 15.56 1.40
C GLY A 7 -2.56 14.57 1.76
N TYR A 8 -1.71 14.26 0.78
CA TYR A 8 -0.59 13.35 0.91
C TYR A 8 0.73 14.10 0.93
N VAL A 9 1.72 13.52 1.59
CA VAL A 9 3.10 14.01 1.69
C VAL A 9 4.06 12.84 1.54
N THR A 10 5.33 13.15 1.34
CA THR A 10 6.41 12.16 1.40
C THR A 10 7.21 12.39 2.68
N ILE A 11 7.53 11.31 3.39
CA ILE A 11 8.34 11.34 4.61
C ILE A 11 9.67 10.66 4.34
N THR A 12 10.77 11.34 4.66
CA THR A 12 12.11 10.77 4.62
C THR A 12 12.65 10.55 6.04
N TYR A 13 13.32 9.43 6.25
CA TYR A 13 13.91 9.06 7.53
C TYR A 13 15.39 9.49 7.56
N PRO A 14 15.85 10.14 8.65
CA PRO A 14 17.19 10.75 8.70
C PRO A 14 18.35 9.74 8.71
N ASP A 15 18.09 8.49 9.01
CA ASP A 15 19.08 7.40 9.00
C ASP A 15 19.49 6.96 7.58
N GLY A 16 18.77 7.40 6.55
CA GLY A 16 19.02 7.07 5.15
C GLY A 16 18.88 5.58 4.82
N GLY A 17 18.41 4.77 5.78
CA GLY A 17 18.21 3.32 5.61
C GLY A 17 16.86 2.97 4.99
N SER A 18 15.87 3.85 5.13
CA SER A 18 14.53 3.66 4.57
C SER A 18 14.31 4.58 3.37
N PRO A 19 13.65 4.11 2.31
CA PRO A 19 13.26 4.96 1.18
C PRO A 19 12.24 6.02 1.61
N ASP A 20 12.12 7.08 0.82
CA ASP A 20 11.06 8.07 0.99
C ASP A 20 9.68 7.40 0.86
N ILE A 21 8.79 7.65 1.83
CA ILE A 21 7.54 6.92 1.92
C ILE A 21 6.32 7.86 1.92
N VAL A 22 5.28 7.46 1.21
CA VAL A 22 4.03 8.23 1.13
C VAL A 22 3.25 8.14 2.42
N ALA A 23 2.77 9.30 2.90
CA ALA A 23 1.95 9.40 4.10
C ALA A 23 0.73 10.30 3.87
N GLN A 24 -0.37 9.98 4.52
CA GLN A 24 -1.57 10.80 4.57
C GLN A 24 -1.49 11.74 5.77
N ARG A 25 -1.48 13.04 5.54
CA ARG A 25 -1.48 14.02 6.64
C ARG A 25 -2.75 13.91 7.47
N THR A 26 -2.57 14.00 8.78
CA THR A 26 -3.65 14.02 9.78
C THR A 26 -3.69 15.32 10.58
N GLY A 27 -2.69 16.17 10.37
CA GLY A 27 -2.57 17.48 11.03
C GLY A 27 -1.43 18.31 10.45
N PRO A 28 -1.11 19.45 11.07
CA PRO A 28 -0.06 20.36 10.60
C PRO A 28 1.32 19.72 10.48
N VAL A 29 1.66 18.82 11.41
CA VAL A 29 2.96 18.13 11.50
C VAL A 29 2.83 16.63 11.77
N SER A 30 1.67 16.05 11.49
CA SER A 30 1.39 14.61 11.71
C SER A 30 0.85 13.94 10.46
N ALA A 31 1.17 12.66 10.30
CA ALA A 31 0.68 11.85 9.20
C ALA A 31 0.58 10.37 9.60
N ILE A 32 -0.17 9.60 8.82
CA ILE A 32 -0.19 8.14 8.86
C ILE A 32 0.49 7.63 7.60
N ILE A 33 1.47 6.76 7.75
CA ILE A 33 2.17 6.11 6.63
C ILE A 33 1.18 5.28 5.82
N ARG A 34 1.16 5.50 4.50
CA ARG A 34 0.31 4.80 3.53
C ARG A 34 1.11 4.14 2.41
N GLY A 35 2.39 4.48 2.29
CA GLY A 35 3.30 3.76 1.42
C GLY A 35 3.61 2.37 1.96
N VAL A 36 3.97 1.46 1.06
CA VAL A 36 4.45 0.12 1.40
C VAL A 36 5.86 -0.04 0.89
N LEU A 37 6.70 -0.67 1.69
CA LEU A 37 8.06 -1.05 1.34
C LEU A 37 8.06 -2.36 0.54
N ALA A 38 9.22 -2.80 0.11
CA ALA A 38 9.36 -4.13 -0.47
C ALA A 38 8.87 -5.20 0.54
N TRP A 39 8.41 -6.33 0.02
CA TRP A 39 7.74 -7.36 0.83
C TRP A 39 8.65 -8.01 1.90
N ASP A 40 9.95 -7.92 1.74
CA ASP A 40 10.98 -8.40 2.66
C ASP A 40 11.45 -7.36 3.68
N ASP A 41 10.96 -6.11 3.57
CA ASP A 41 11.26 -5.03 4.50
C ASP A 41 10.23 -4.97 5.64
N GLU A 42 10.67 -4.47 6.80
CA GLU A 42 9.78 -4.17 7.91
C GLU A 42 8.80 -3.06 7.50
N GLN A 43 7.50 -3.36 7.51
CA GLN A 43 6.50 -2.42 7.06
C GLN A 43 6.24 -1.32 8.07
N GLN A 44 6.26 -0.09 7.58
CA GLN A 44 5.89 1.12 8.34
C GLN A 44 4.43 1.53 8.08
N TYR A 45 3.70 0.78 7.27
CA TYR A 45 2.31 1.07 6.95
C TYR A 45 1.45 1.18 8.22
N GLY A 46 0.65 2.25 8.29
CA GLY A 46 -0.19 2.52 9.45
C GLY A 46 0.52 3.22 10.62
N ASP A 47 1.84 3.45 10.54
CA ASP A 47 2.55 4.22 11.55
C ASP A 47 2.02 5.65 11.62
N GLU A 48 1.76 6.13 12.82
CA GLU A 48 1.51 7.54 13.07
C GLU A 48 2.82 8.24 13.36
N VAL A 49 3.17 9.21 12.52
CA VAL A 49 4.44 9.92 12.57
C VAL A 49 4.26 11.41 12.78
N VAL A 50 5.26 12.02 13.39
CA VAL A 50 5.45 13.47 13.43
C VAL A 50 6.63 13.80 12.51
N PHE A 51 6.48 14.87 11.73
CA PHE A 51 7.48 15.37 10.81
C PHE A 51 7.83 16.84 11.06
N ALA A 52 9.02 17.27 10.62
CA ALA A 52 9.46 18.65 10.73
C ALA A 52 8.59 19.54 9.80
N PRO A 53 8.22 20.77 10.20
CA PRO A 53 7.29 21.60 9.44
C PRO A 53 7.87 22.23 8.17
N GLY A 54 9.19 22.14 7.95
CA GLY A 54 9.87 22.68 6.76
C GLY A 54 9.94 21.65 5.65
N PHE A 55 9.72 22.07 4.40
CA PHE A 55 9.97 21.25 3.22
C PHE A 55 11.46 20.99 3.05
N LEU A 56 11.80 19.79 2.61
CA LEU A 56 13.17 19.43 2.23
C LEU A 56 13.42 19.60 0.73
N ASP A 57 12.39 19.65 -0.07
CA ASP A 57 12.40 19.83 -1.51
C ASP A 57 11.89 21.23 -1.92
N GLU A 58 12.26 21.66 -3.12
CA GLU A 58 11.70 22.88 -3.70
C GLU A 58 10.34 22.58 -4.33
N ARG A 59 9.36 23.42 -4.02
CA ARG A 59 8.03 23.32 -4.63
C ARG A 59 8.15 23.65 -6.13
N PRO A 60 7.79 22.73 -7.04
CA PRO A 60 7.80 23.03 -8.48
C PRO A 60 6.73 24.08 -8.83
N ALA A 61 6.95 24.79 -9.95
CA ALA A 61 6.06 25.86 -10.38
C ALA A 61 4.63 25.38 -10.73
N ASP A 62 4.51 24.13 -11.11
CA ASP A 62 3.29 23.44 -11.50
C ASP A 62 2.70 22.53 -10.39
N ALA A 63 3.16 22.72 -9.15
CA ALA A 63 2.71 21.91 -8.01
C ALA A 63 1.19 21.97 -7.73
N ASP A 64 0.51 22.99 -8.24
CA ASP A 64 -0.95 23.15 -8.13
C ASP A 64 -1.70 22.55 -9.33
N ASP A 65 -1.01 22.06 -10.34
CA ASP A 65 -1.62 21.37 -11.46
C ASP A 65 -2.12 19.98 -10.98
N PRO A 66 -3.39 19.64 -11.18
CA PRO A 66 -3.95 18.35 -10.78
C PRO A 66 -3.28 17.15 -11.45
N ASP A 67 -2.61 17.36 -12.58
CA ASP A 67 -1.87 16.31 -13.29
C ASP A 67 -0.44 16.13 -12.75
N THR A 68 0.02 17.01 -11.86
CA THR A 68 1.33 16.92 -11.20
C THR A 68 1.20 16.09 -9.92
N ASP A 69 1.83 14.92 -9.88
CA ASP A 69 1.90 14.07 -8.67
C ASP A 69 3.02 14.53 -7.72
N TRP A 70 3.10 15.85 -7.48
CA TRP A 70 4.05 16.37 -6.51
C TRP A 70 3.53 16.24 -5.10
N ARG A 71 4.34 15.67 -4.23
CA ARG A 71 4.06 15.55 -2.80
C ARG A 71 5.23 16.14 -2.03
N PRO A 72 4.97 17.16 -1.17
CA PRO A 72 6.04 17.78 -0.40
C PRO A 72 6.78 16.77 0.46
N LEU A 73 8.11 16.87 0.47
CA LEU A 73 9.00 16.01 1.24
C LEU A 73 9.30 16.62 2.60
N PHE A 74 9.10 15.85 3.68
CA PHE A 74 9.35 16.26 5.05
C PHE A 74 10.26 15.27 5.78
N ALA A 75 11.08 15.79 6.70
CA ALA A 75 11.89 14.95 7.56
C ALA A 75 11.05 14.33 8.68
N HIS A 76 11.16 13.01 8.86
CA HIS A 76 10.64 12.30 10.02
C HIS A 76 11.30 12.81 11.31
N VAL A 77 10.50 13.02 12.35
CA VAL A 77 10.98 13.41 13.69
C VAL A 77 10.82 12.24 14.67
N CYS A 78 9.64 11.67 14.75
CA CYS A 78 9.40 10.49 15.59
C CYS A 78 8.14 9.74 15.15
N THR A 79 8.10 8.44 15.46
CA THR A 79 6.91 7.61 15.35
C THR A 79 6.18 7.64 16.70
N VAL A 80 4.93 8.08 16.69
CA VAL A 80 4.08 8.18 17.88
C VAL A 80 3.42 6.85 18.18
N ARG A 81 3.03 6.13 17.12
CA ARG A 81 2.40 4.80 17.20
C ARG A 81 2.80 3.95 16.00
N GLU A 82 3.28 2.76 16.27
CA GLU A 82 3.61 1.77 15.24
C GLU A 82 2.33 1.08 14.75
N GLY A 83 2.18 0.99 13.43
CA GLY A 83 1.08 0.27 12.78
C GLY A 83 1.23 -1.25 12.90
N ARG A 84 2.48 -1.73 12.85
CA ARG A 84 2.86 -3.16 12.96
C ARG A 84 2.17 -4.07 11.95
N TYR A 85 1.89 -3.55 10.77
CA TYR A 85 1.36 -4.36 9.69
C TYR A 85 2.42 -5.32 9.17
N ARG A 86 2.00 -6.54 8.87
CA ARG A 86 2.80 -7.50 8.09
C ARG A 86 2.39 -7.40 6.64
N SER A 87 3.32 -7.67 5.74
CA SER A 87 3.09 -7.71 4.31
C SER A 87 3.24 -9.13 3.79
N GLN A 88 2.30 -9.57 2.97
CA GLN A 88 2.34 -10.86 2.30
C GLN A 88 2.14 -10.67 0.80
N PRO A 89 3.06 -11.13 -0.05
CA PRO A 89 2.87 -11.07 -1.49
C PRO A 89 1.72 -11.96 -1.95
N VAL A 90 0.91 -11.43 -2.85
CA VAL A 90 -0.25 -12.09 -3.45
C VAL A 90 -0.16 -11.98 -4.95
N THR A 91 -0.49 -13.03 -5.66
CA THR A 91 -0.45 -13.07 -7.13
C THR A 91 -1.66 -13.80 -7.70
N GLY A 92 -1.88 -13.66 -8.99
CA GLY A 92 -2.89 -14.36 -9.76
C GLY A 92 -3.22 -13.66 -11.07
N PRO A 93 -4.10 -14.21 -11.89
CA PRO A 93 -4.64 -13.51 -13.04
C PRO A 93 -5.27 -12.18 -12.65
N TYR A 94 -5.07 -11.15 -13.48
CA TYR A 94 -5.61 -9.83 -13.22
C TYR A 94 -7.14 -9.80 -13.42
N PRO A 95 -7.93 -9.55 -12.37
CA PRO A 95 -9.38 -9.66 -12.46
C PRO A 95 -10.07 -8.43 -13.08
N GLY A 96 -9.32 -7.38 -13.39
CA GLY A 96 -9.82 -6.06 -13.75
C GLY A 96 -9.98 -5.13 -12.55
N ASP A 97 -10.01 -3.81 -12.80
CA ASP A 97 -10.00 -2.79 -11.74
C ASP A 97 -11.23 -2.88 -10.84
N ASP A 98 -12.41 -3.02 -11.40
CA ASP A 98 -13.67 -3.11 -10.63
C ASP A 98 -13.69 -4.34 -9.72
N ALA A 99 -13.25 -5.50 -10.24
CA ALA A 99 -13.19 -6.72 -9.45
C ALA A 99 -12.11 -6.66 -8.37
N ARG A 100 -10.97 -6.03 -8.65
CA ARG A 100 -9.92 -5.76 -7.66
C ARG A 100 -10.42 -4.89 -6.51
N GLU A 101 -11.16 -3.82 -6.80
CA GLU A 101 -11.73 -2.95 -5.78
C GLU A 101 -12.83 -3.68 -4.98
N ALA A 102 -13.62 -4.53 -5.64
CA ALA A 102 -14.58 -5.39 -4.96
C ALA A 102 -13.91 -6.39 -4.00
N VAL A 103 -12.78 -6.99 -4.40
CA VAL A 103 -11.96 -7.84 -3.52
C VAL A 103 -11.47 -7.03 -2.33
N ARG A 104 -10.86 -5.87 -2.58
CA ARG A 104 -10.34 -4.98 -1.54
C ARG A 104 -11.40 -4.63 -0.50
N SER A 105 -12.61 -4.31 -0.94
CA SER A 105 -13.74 -3.99 -0.04
C SER A 105 -14.18 -5.13 0.86
N LYS A 106 -13.89 -6.39 0.50
CA LYS A 106 -14.26 -7.59 1.26
C LYS A 106 -13.17 -8.05 2.26
N LEU A 107 -11.96 -7.46 2.22
CA LEU A 107 -10.83 -7.89 3.04
C LEU A 107 -10.92 -7.43 4.52
N GLY A 108 -11.96 -6.68 4.91
CA GLY A 108 -12.14 -6.20 6.27
C GLY A 108 -11.05 -5.21 6.68
N ASP A 109 -10.28 -5.54 7.73
CA ASP A 109 -9.20 -4.70 8.23
C ASP A 109 -7.86 -4.92 7.49
N CYS A 110 -7.77 -5.94 6.63
CA CYS A 110 -6.62 -6.11 5.72
C CYS A 110 -6.77 -5.15 4.52
N ASP A 111 -5.64 -4.77 3.92
CA ASP A 111 -5.64 -3.96 2.69
C ASP A 111 -4.84 -4.63 1.59
N LEU A 112 -5.32 -4.52 0.35
CA LEU A 112 -4.63 -5.02 -0.84
C LEU A 112 -4.06 -3.83 -1.60
N VAL A 113 -2.73 -3.72 -1.62
CA VAL A 113 -2.02 -2.56 -2.16
C VAL A 113 -1.01 -2.99 -3.22
N ARG A 114 -0.49 -2.00 -3.98
CA ARG A 114 0.53 -2.21 -5.01
C ARG A 114 0.18 -3.28 -6.04
N ALA A 115 -0.98 -3.15 -6.63
CA ALA A 115 -1.37 -3.96 -7.77
C ALA A 115 -0.86 -3.38 -9.12
N ASP A 116 0.19 -2.58 -9.09
CA ASP A 116 0.66 -1.75 -10.20
C ASP A 116 1.61 -2.49 -11.16
N HIS A 117 2.02 -3.70 -10.85
CA HIS A 117 2.83 -4.51 -11.77
C HIS A 117 1.98 -5.60 -12.41
N LEU A 118 1.37 -5.24 -13.52
CA LEU A 118 0.83 -6.23 -14.44
C LEU A 118 2.00 -6.92 -15.15
N TYR A 119 2.05 -8.23 -15.04
CA TYR A 119 2.95 -9.08 -15.80
C TYR A 119 2.13 -10.15 -16.53
N GLU A 120 2.77 -10.96 -17.35
CA GLU A 120 2.08 -12.03 -18.04
C GLU A 120 2.38 -13.38 -17.38
N LEU A 121 1.34 -14.07 -16.95
CA LEU A 121 1.39 -15.49 -16.57
C LEU A 121 1.02 -16.36 -17.75
N PHE A 122 1.72 -17.49 -17.94
CA PHE A 122 1.29 -18.50 -18.87
C PHE A 122 0.25 -19.41 -18.20
N ASP A 123 -0.99 -19.26 -18.62
CA ASP A 123 -2.07 -20.11 -18.17
C ASP A 123 -1.98 -21.48 -18.87
N GLN A 124 -1.59 -22.50 -18.11
CA GLN A 124 -1.44 -23.87 -18.64
C GLN A 124 -2.77 -24.48 -19.07
N GLN A 125 -3.90 -24.08 -18.46
CA GLN A 125 -5.21 -24.64 -18.80
C GLN A 125 -5.74 -24.01 -20.09
N ARG A 126 -5.53 -22.71 -20.28
CA ARG A 126 -5.95 -21.97 -21.47
C ARG A 126 -4.93 -22.03 -22.62
N GLY A 127 -3.69 -22.38 -22.33
CA GLY A 127 -2.61 -22.50 -23.32
C GLY A 127 -2.12 -21.15 -23.89
N HIS A 128 -2.38 -20.04 -23.20
CA HIS A 128 -1.92 -18.70 -23.59
C HIS A 128 -1.52 -17.86 -22.37
N LYS A 129 -0.87 -16.74 -22.64
CA LYS A 129 -0.53 -15.77 -21.60
C LYS A 129 -1.75 -14.94 -21.22
N VAL A 130 -1.94 -14.72 -19.92
CA VAL A 130 -2.96 -13.85 -19.34
C VAL A 130 -2.31 -12.74 -18.55
N PRO A 131 -2.91 -11.53 -18.49
CA PRO A 131 -2.48 -10.48 -17.58
C PRO A 131 -2.52 -10.98 -16.14
N ALA A 132 -1.52 -10.66 -15.36
CA ALA A 132 -1.43 -11.04 -13.96
C ALA A 132 -1.12 -9.85 -13.08
N VAL A 133 -1.51 -9.94 -11.84
CA VAL A 133 -1.23 -8.93 -10.82
C VAL A 133 -0.27 -9.50 -9.78
N TRP A 134 0.63 -8.66 -9.34
CA TRP A 134 1.36 -8.86 -8.11
C TRP A 134 0.96 -7.75 -7.15
N ALA A 135 0.42 -8.12 -6.00
CA ALA A 135 -0.03 -7.22 -4.98
C ALA A 135 0.61 -7.55 -3.63
N GLN A 136 0.46 -6.66 -2.68
CA GLN A 136 0.81 -6.92 -1.28
C GLN A 136 -0.47 -6.89 -0.44
N LEU A 137 -0.72 -7.95 0.32
CA LEU A 137 -1.74 -7.98 1.35
C LEU A 137 -1.14 -7.48 2.65
N LEU A 138 -1.65 -6.36 3.14
CA LEU A 138 -1.27 -5.79 4.42
C LEU A 138 -2.17 -6.35 5.51
N ILE A 139 -1.57 -6.97 6.49
CA ILE A 139 -2.24 -7.71 7.56
C ILE A 139 -2.00 -6.98 8.89
N PRO A 140 -3.04 -6.42 9.53
CA PRO A 140 -2.89 -5.74 10.80
C PRO A 140 -2.50 -6.73 11.92
N PRO A 141 -1.91 -6.26 13.01
CA PRO A 141 -1.43 -7.13 14.11
C PRO A 141 -2.55 -7.90 14.82
N THR A 142 -3.80 -7.49 14.64
CA THR A 142 -4.99 -8.13 15.21
C THR A 142 -5.45 -9.38 14.45
N ILE A 143 -4.95 -9.60 13.23
CA ILE A 143 -5.34 -10.69 12.34
C ILE A 143 -4.18 -11.67 12.19
N THR A 144 -4.43 -12.96 12.38
CA THR A 144 -3.45 -14.03 12.13
C THR A 144 -3.34 -14.34 10.65
N ASP A 145 -2.24 -14.99 10.22
CA ASP A 145 -2.05 -15.37 8.81
C ASP A 145 -3.16 -16.30 8.32
N ALA A 146 -3.60 -17.25 9.14
CA ALA A 146 -4.72 -18.15 8.80
C ALA A 146 -6.06 -17.41 8.61
N GLN A 147 -6.30 -16.35 9.39
CA GLN A 147 -7.48 -15.49 9.21
C GLN A 147 -7.37 -14.64 7.94
N ALA A 148 -6.18 -14.09 7.67
CA ALA A 148 -5.94 -13.32 6.46
C ALA A 148 -6.09 -14.18 5.19
N ASP A 149 -5.58 -15.41 5.20
CA ASP A 149 -5.76 -16.39 4.13
C ASP A 149 -7.25 -16.71 3.90
N ALA A 150 -7.99 -16.97 4.96
CA ALA A 150 -9.43 -17.20 4.88
C ALA A 150 -10.19 -15.98 4.32
N LEU A 151 -9.80 -14.76 4.71
CA LEU A 151 -10.36 -13.52 4.17
C LEU A 151 -10.05 -13.35 2.68
N LEU A 152 -8.79 -13.57 2.25
CA LEU A 152 -8.41 -13.50 0.85
C LEU A 152 -9.16 -14.53 0.01
N THR A 153 -9.22 -15.78 0.49
CA THR A 153 -9.97 -16.87 -0.17
C THR A 153 -11.45 -16.50 -0.33
N ALA A 154 -12.09 -16.01 0.72
CA ALA A 154 -13.50 -15.61 0.67
C ALA A 154 -13.71 -14.38 -0.23
N ALA A 155 -12.82 -13.40 -0.18
CA ALA A 155 -12.92 -12.18 -1.00
C ALA A 155 -12.79 -12.45 -2.50
N THR A 156 -12.02 -13.47 -2.87
CA THR A 156 -11.74 -13.84 -4.26
C THR A 156 -12.59 -15.01 -4.78
N ALA A 157 -13.47 -15.57 -3.96
CA ALA A 157 -14.28 -16.75 -4.32
C ALA A 157 -15.20 -16.56 -5.54
N ASP A 158 -15.62 -15.31 -5.82
CA ASP A 158 -16.44 -14.98 -6.98
C ASP A 158 -15.64 -14.70 -8.25
N LEU A 159 -14.32 -14.70 -8.18
CA LEU A 159 -13.47 -14.53 -9.36
C LEU A 159 -13.36 -15.85 -10.14
N GLU A 160 -13.24 -15.75 -11.46
CA GLU A 160 -12.97 -16.91 -12.31
C GLU A 160 -11.65 -17.59 -11.92
N ASP A 161 -10.65 -16.76 -11.61
CA ASP A 161 -9.32 -17.18 -11.16
C ASP A 161 -9.02 -16.45 -9.85
N PRO A 162 -9.05 -17.12 -8.68
CA PRO A 162 -8.80 -16.48 -7.40
C PRO A 162 -7.33 -16.06 -7.24
N LEU A 163 -7.12 -14.98 -6.48
CA LEU A 163 -5.78 -14.58 -6.06
C LEU A 163 -5.29 -15.51 -4.93
N PHE A 164 -4.00 -15.75 -4.89
CA PHE A 164 -3.39 -16.63 -3.90
C PHE A 164 -2.06 -16.09 -3.38
N TRP A 165 -1.63 -16.58 -2.24
CA TRP A 165 -0.36 -16.23 -1.66
C TRP A 165 0.80 -16.68 -2.54
N TRP A 166 1.79 -15.82 -2.68
CA TRP A 166 3.06 -16.20 -3.25
C TRP A 166 3.87 -16.94 -2.18
N GLU A 167 4.01 -18.24 -2.31
CA GLU A 167 4.99 -18.99 -1.52
C GLU A 167 6.37 -18.78 -2.14
N LEU A 168 7.26 -18.17 -1.38
CA LEU A 168 8.68 -18.11 -1.75
C LEU A 168 9.25 -19.51 -1.64
N ALA A 169 9.65 -20.09 -2.76
CA ALA A 169 10.32 -21.38 -2.83
C ALA A 169 11.77 -21.25 -2.32
#